data_21e7b37409cf80a66e85f01907ac81ba
#
_entry.id   21e7b37409cf80a66e85f01907ac81ba
#
_cell.length_a   1.000
_cell.length_b   1.000
_cell.length_c   1.000
_cell.angle_alpha   90.00
_cell.angle_beta   90.00
_cell.angle_gamma   90.00
#
_symmetry.space_group_name_H-M   'P 1'
#
loop_
_entity.id
_entity.type
_entity.pdbx_description
1 polymer ?
#
loop_
_entity_poly.entity_id
_entity_poly.type
_entity_poly.pdbx_seq_one_letter_code
_entity_poly.pdbx_strand_id
1 'polypeptide(L)'
;MKLIYISAFISLMFVAYLGGFITGVKKYFPYTVAQEMYHSFKSPAQEVMGLNTCNIEEIIDLPSNFSVIIGHAYGQPSKAKIDSFIAPNVERFLLKNSSNIQNIIFTGDIFSVPSSSKWERLFEQFDSAKIYISPGNHDILRPDSKEVFLKNQFIRKNFPFELPSNDNLSLVIDDSITSNWRAGKDLEAFIKSITANNIIVARHNMPISQLLPYANSQAGNPDVPMVNNFVKGFSEKQNFTWIMGDGGAFEKLPRITCHSFKNHRFIVNGIGEFEGDTVIILHDGKIFSHII
;
A
#
# COMPACT_ATOMS: atom_id res chain seq x y z
N MET A 1 18.53 -32.11 41.58
CA MET A 1 19.25 -31.22 40.61
C MET A 1 18.56 -31.08 39.24
N LYS A 2 18.29 -32.15 38.47
CA LYS A 2 17.68 -32.06 37.12
C LYS A 2 16.36 -31.28 37.06
N LEU A 3 15.48 -31.43 38.05
CA LEU A 3 14.18 -30.69 38.06
C LEU A 3 14.35 -29.16 38.19
N ILE A 4 15.33 -28.72 38.97
CA ILE A 4 15.61 -27.28 39.15
C ILE A 4 16.10 -26.65 37.86
N TYR A 5 16.95 -27.34 37.08
CA TYR A 5 17.42 -26.83 35.77
C TYR A 5 16.30 -26.79 34.74
N ILE A 6 15.40 -27.76 34.74
CA ILE A 6 14.24 -27.80 33.84
C ILE A 6 13.30 -26.64 34.18
N SER A 7 12.99 -26.42 35.46
CA SER A 7 12.14 -25.30 35.88
C SER A 7 12.76 -23.93 35.54
N ALA A 8 14.06 -23.77 35.80
CA ALA A 8 14.78 -22.53 35.44
C ALA A 8 14.79 -22.28 33.94
N PHE A 9 14.99 -23.31 33.11
CA PHE A 9 14.95 -23.21 31.66
C PHE A 9 13.56 -22.84 31.15
N ILE A 10 12.49 -23.46 31.65
CA ILE A 10 11.11 -23.12 31.29
C ILE A 10 10.79 -21.70 31.69
N SER A 11 11.18 -21.25 32.87
CA SER A 11 10.98 -19.88 33.32
C SER A 11 11.72 -18.88 32.43
N LEU A 12 12.96 -19.17 32.04
CA LEU A 12 13.73 -18.30 31.12
C LEU A 12 13.07 -18.21 29.74
N MET A 13 12.62 -19.33 29.20
CA MET A 13 11.90 -19.37 27.92
C MET A 13 10.60 -18.58 27.98
N PHE A 14 9.86 -18.66 29.08
CA PHE A 14 8.62 -17.91 29.27
C PHE A 14 8.86 -16.40 29.37
N VAL A 15 9.89 -15.97 30.12
CA VAL A 15 10.30 -14.56 30.20
C VAL A 15 10.76 -14.04 28.83
N ALA A 16 11.54 -14.83 28.07
CA ALA A 16 11.98 -14.47 26.74
C ALA A 16 10.79 -14.36 25.77
N TYR A 17 9.82 -15.27 25.87
CA TYR A 17 8.60 -15.23 25.06
C TYR A 17 7.74 -14.00 25.38
N LEU A 18 7.48 -13.72 26.67
CA LEU A 18 6.73 -12.52 27.07
C LEU A 18 7.46 -11.24 26.67
N GLY A 19 8.78 -11.19 26.88
CA GLY A 19 9.60 -10.05 26.45
C GLY A 19 9.52 -9.83 24.94
N GLY A 20 9.66 -10.90 24.16
CA GLY A 20 9.53 -10.86 22.70
C GLY A 20 8.13 -10.43 22.24
N PHE A 21 7.09 -10.93 22.91
CA PHE A 21 5.71 -10.54 22.61
C PHE A 21 5.47 -9.05 22.90
N ILE A 22 5.86 -8.56 24.08
CA ILE A 22 5.68 -7.14 24.43
C ILE A 22 6.49 -6.24 23.52
N THR A 23 7.74 -6.58 23.22
CA THR A 23 8.57 -5.79 22.31
C THR A 23 8.05 -5.80 20.88
N GLY A 24 7.52 -6.90 20.40
CA GLY A 24 6.89 -7.03 19.08
C GLY A 24 5.61 -6.21 18.97
N VAL A 25 4.72 -6.30 19.96
CA VAL A 25 3.46 -5.55 19.98
C VAL A 25 3.68 -4.05 20.12
N LYS A 26 4.60 -3.64 21.00
CA LYS A 26 4.90 -2.21 21.28
C LYS A 26 5.99 -1.64 20.36
N LYS A 27 6.62 -2.45 19.53
CA LYS A 27 7.75 -2.07 18.68
C LYS A 27 8.93 -1.46 19.46
N TYR A 28 9.18 -1.94 20.68
CA TYR A 28 10.31 -1.52 21.49
C TYR A 28 11.58 -2.29 21.12
N PHE A 29 12.75 -1.75 21.53
CA PHE A 29 14.01 -2.52 21.47
C PHE A 29 13.84 -3.92 22.12
N PRO A 30 14.31 -5.06 21.54
CA PRO A 30 15.13 -5.14 20.33
C PRO A 30 14.34 -5.32 19.01
N TYR A 31 13.01 -5.17 19.00
CA TYR A 31 12.17 -5.42 17.83
C TYR A 31 12.57 -4.54 16.64
N THR A 32 12.78 -3.24 16.86
CA THR A 32 13.18 -2.30 15.79
C THR A 32 14.51 -2.69 15.17
N VAL A 33 15.49 -3.07 15.99
CA VAL A 33 16.79 -3.55 15.50
C VAL A 33 16.66 -4.85 14.71
N ALA A 34 15.88 -5.80 15.19
CA ALA A 34 15.64 -7.05 14.48
C ALA A 34 14.92 -6.81 13.15
N GLN A 35 13.98 -5.87 13.11
CA GLN A 35 13.27 -5.46 11.91
C GLN A 35 14.22 -4.78 10.91
N GLU A 36 15.07 -3.86 11.35
CA GLU A 36 16.08 -3.21 10.50
C GLU A 36 17.06 -4.23 9.93
N MET A 37 17.58 -5.15 10.76
CA MET A 37 18.43 -6.24 10.29
C MET A 37 17.71 -7.11 9.26
N TYR A 38 16.48 -7.54 9.53
CA TYR A 38 15.70 -8.33 8.58
C TYR A 38 15.55 -7.61 7.23
N HIS A 39 15.22 -6.32 7.26
CA HIS A 39 15.07 -5.53 6.04
C HIS A 39 16.40 -5.24 5.35
N SER A 40 17.53 -5.18 6.09
CA SER A 40 18.85 -5.01 5.51
C SER A 40 19.30 -6.19 4.64
N PHE A 41 18.73 -7.37 4.86
CA PHE A 41 18.97 -8.56 4.03
C PHE A 41 18.08 -8.64 2.79
N LYS A 42 17.00 -7.84 2.73
CA LYS A 42 16.15 -7.78 1.54
C LYS A 42 16.85 -6.95 0.47
N SER A 43 17.31 -7.59 -0.57
CA SER A 43 17.75 -6.90 -1.80
C SER A 43 16.55 -6.77 -2.74
N PRO A 44 16.41 -5.65 -3.46
CA PRO A 44 15.45 -5.57 -4.54
C PRO A 44 15.80 -6.64 -5.57
N ALA A 45 14.81 -7.33 -6.10
CA ALA A 45 15.02 -8.18 -7.26
C ALA A 45 15.54 -7.30 -8.40
N GLN A 46 16.71 -7.63 -8.95
CA GLN A 46 17.31 -6.86 -10.05
C GLN A 46 16.49 -6.96 -11.33
N GLU A 47 15.79 -8.09 -11.51
CA GLU A 47 14.88 -8.31 -12.64
C GLU A 47 13.62 -9.01 -12.16
N VAL A 48 12.48 -8.49 -12.56
CA VAL A 48 11.19 -9.15 -12.37
C VAL A 48 10.95 -10.06 -13.58
N MET A 49 11.16 -11.36 -13.42
CA MET A 49 11.10 -12.34 -14.51
C MET A 49 9.75 -12.27 -15.25
N GLY A 50 9.83 -12.14 -16.56
CA GLY A 50 8.66 -12.17 -17.45
C GLY A 50 7.86 -10.87 -17.55
N LEU A 51 8.38 -9.77 -16.95
CA LEU A 51 7.82 -8.42 -17.10
C LEU A 51 8.84 -7.49 -17.78
N ASN A 52 8.36 -6.57 -18.59
CA ASN A 52 9.16 -5.50 -19.15
C ASN A 52 9.17 -4.30 -18.19
N THR A 53 10.30 -3.63 -18.05
CA THR A 53 10.37 -2.35 -17.34
C THR A 53 9.65 -1.28 -18.14
N CYS A 54 8.91 -0.38 -17.46
CA CYS A 54 8.31 0.80 -18.06
C CYS A 54 8.71 2.06 -17.30
N ASN A 55 8.57 3.22 -17.94
CA ASN A 55 8.88 4.50 -17.34
C ASN A 55 7.62 5.21 -16.88
N ILE A 56 7.73 5.97 -15.79
CA ILE A 56 6.75 6.95 -15.34
C ILE A 56 7.42 8.31 -15.47
N GLU A 57 6.79 9.20 -16.21
CA GLU A 57 7.28 10.57 -16.38
C GLU A 57 7.28 11.27 -15.01
N GLU A 58 8.38 11.92 -14.67
CA GLU A 58 8.47 12.74 -13.47
C GLU A 58 7.95 14.14 -13.76
N ILE A 59 7.08 14.64 -12.87
CA ILE A 59 6.59 16.01 -12.92
C ILE A 59 7.18 16.81 -11.75
N ILE A 60 7.85 17.92 -12.07
CA ILE A 60 8.47 18.80 -11.07
C ILE A 60 7.43 19.83 -10.60
N ASP A 61 6.82 20.54 -11.53
CA ASP A 61 5.83 21.56 -11.25
C ASP A 61 4.43 20.94 -11.29
N LEU A 62 3.77 20.90 -10.14
CA LEU A 62 2.45 20.31 -10.02
C LEU A 62 1.38 21.16 -10.71
N PRO A 63 0.50 20.54 -11.50
CA PRO A 63 -0.61 21.25 -12.13
C PRO A 63 -1.67 21.65 -11.11
N SER A 64 -2.60 22.50 -11.50
CA SER A 64 -3.86 22.65 -10.79
C SER A 64 -4.77 21.43 -11.03
N ASN A 65 -5.59 21.06 -10.05
CA ASN A 65 -6.61 19.99 -10.16
C ASN A 65 -6.05 18.63 -10.52
N PHE A 66 -5.18 18.09 -9.67
CA PHE A 66 -4.68 16.73 -9.80
C PHE A 66 -5.22 15.82 -8.69
N SER A 67 -5.25 14.52 -8.95
CA SER A 67 -5.41 13.50 -7.92
C SER A 67 -4.05 12.95 -7.52
N VAL A 68 -3.84 12.68 -6.22
CA VAL A 68 -2.61 12.07 -5.70
C VAL A 68 -2.89 10.67 -5.19
N ILE A 69 -2.00 9.71 -5.51
CA ILE A 69 -2.08 8.33 -5.05
C ILE A 69 -0.85 8.04 -4.21
N ILE A 70 -1.06 7.58 -2.97
CA ILE A 70 -0.03 7.44 -1.95
C ILE A 70 -0.11 6.04 -1.34
N GLY A 71 0.96 5.27 -1.45
CA GLY A 71 1.10 3.97 -0.79
C GLY A 71 1.89 4.08 0.51
N HIS A 72 1.57 3.24 1.50
CA HIS A 72 2.32 3.09 2.73
C HIS A 72 2.55 4.41 3.47
N ALA A 73 1.47 5.19 3.64
CA ALA A 73 1.55 6.60 4.06
C ALA A 73 2.12 6.82 5.48
N TYR A 74 2.20 5.79 6.33
CA TYR A 74 2.81 5.92 7.65
C TYR A 74 4.35 5.95 7.63
N GLY A 75 4.97 5.75 6.47
CA GLY A 75 6.41 5.85 6.31
C GLY A 75 7.18 4.59 6.71
N GLN A 76 8.39 4.75 7.24
CA GLN A 76 9.29 3.65 7.56
C GLN A 76 8.78 2.80 8.74
N PRO A 77 8.60 1.47 8.56
CA PRO A 77 8.08 0.61 9.62
C PRO A 77 8.90 0.62 10.92
N SER A 78 10.22 0.75 10.84
CA SER A 78 11.10 0.78 12.01
C SER A 78 11.02 2.10 12.79
N LYS A 79 10.66 3.21 12.15
CA LYS A 79 10.50 4.52 12.78
C LYS A 79 9.08 4.78 13.31
N ALA A 80 8.09 4.13 12.72
CA ALA A 80 6.69 4.35 13.07
C ALA A 80 6.37 3.82 14.48
N LYS A 81 5.92 4.71 15.36
CA LYS A 81 5.47 4.41 16.73
C LYS A 81 3.94 4.21 16.74
N ILE A 82 3.42 3.75 17.87
CA ILE A 82 1.97 3.55 18.08
C ILE A 82 1.18 4.84 17.85
N ASP A 83 1.72 5.97 18.29
CA ASP A 83 1.13 7.30 18.20
C ASP A 83 1.46 8.05 16.90
N SER A 84 2.35 7.50 16.04
CA SER A 84 2.70 8.12 14.76
C SER A 84 1.46 8.30 13.89
N PHE A 85 1.36 9.45 13.25
CA PHE A 85 0.37 9.77 12.21
C PHE A 85 0.88 9.30 10.83
N ILE A 86 0.53 9.96 9.75
CA ILE A 86 1.14 9.75 8.45
C ILE A 86 2.57 10.33 8.43
N ALA A 87 3.40 9.89 7.51
CA ALA A 87 4.77 10.36 7.37
C ALA A 87 4.85 11.89 7.22
N PRO A 88 5.80 12.58 7.88
CA PRO A 88 5.84 14.04 7.89
C PRO A 88 6.01 14.69 6.51
N ASN A 89 6.70 14.03 5.58
CA ASN A 89 6.83 14.50 4.20
C ASN A 89 5.50 14.41 3.46
N VAL A 90 4.73 13.33 3.65
CA VAL A 90 3.37 13.19 3.10
C VAL A 90 2.45 14.26 3.67
N GLU A 91 2.44 14.45 4.99
CA GLU A 91 1.60 15.47 5.65
C GLU A 91 1.90 16.87 5.10
N ARG A 92 3.18 17.26 5.01
CA ARG A 92 3.60 18.55 4.43
C ARG A 92 3.19 18.70 2.97
N PHE A 93 3.38 17.65 2.17
CA PHE A 93 3.00 17.66 0.76
C PHE A 93 1.50 17.91 0.59
N LEU A 94 0.66 17.18 1.32
CA LEU A 94 -0.79 17.30 1.26
C LEU A 94 -1.26 18.69 1.72
N LEU A 95 -0.71 19.21 2.82
CA LEU A 95 -1.05 20.55 3.32
C LEU A 95 -0.66 21.64 2.32
N LYS A 96 0.56 21.58 1.79
CA LYS A 96 1.07 22.58 0.82
C LYS A 96 0.23 22.65 -0.45
N ASN A 97 -0.31 21.50 -0.88
CA ASN A 97 -1.00 21.39 -2.17
C ASN A 97 -2.53 21.21 -2.03
N SER A 98 -3.10 21.40 -0.85
CA SER A 98 -4.50 21.11 -0.53
C SER A 98 -5.52 21.79 -1.45
N SER A 99 -5.23 23.00 -1.94
CA SER A 99 -6.08 23.74 -2.88
C SER A 99 -6.07 23.16 -4.30
N ASN A 100 -4.99 22.49 -4.69
CA ASN A 100 -4.80 21.95 -6.04
C ASN A 100 -5.16 20.44 -6.11
N ILE A 101 -5.26 19.78 -4.97
CA ILE A 101 -5.61 18.36 -4.91
C ILE A 101 -7.12 18.20 -5.06
N GLN A 102 -7.52 17.46 -6.09
CA GLN A 102 -8.90 17.07 -6.33
C GLN A 102 -9.26 15.82 -5.52
N ASN A 103 -8.42 14.80 -5.54
CA ASN A 103 -8.62 13.56 -4.78
C ASN A 103 -7.31 13.12 -4.12
N ILE A 104 -7.41 12.60 -2.90
CA ILE A 104 -6.34 11.93 -2.17
C ILE A 104 -6.71 10.44 -2.10
N ILE A 105 -5.90 9.60 -2.73
CA ILE A 105 -6.14 8.17 -2.80
C ILE A 105 -5.02 7.46 -2.05
N PHE A 106 -5.35 6.85 -0.93
CA PHE A 106 -4.43 6.01 -0.19
C PHE A 106 -4.56 4.57 -0.65
N THR A 107 -3.43 3.98 -1.03
CA THR A 107 -3.33 2.56 -1.41
C THR A 107 -2.84 1.69 -0.25
N GLY A 108 -3.45 1.92 0.91
CA GLY A 108 -3.29 1.13 2.13
C GLY A 108 -2.10 1.51 3.00
N ASP A 109 -2.12 0.92 4.20
CA ASP A 109 -1.13 1.14 5.24
C ASP A 109 -0.95 2.63 5.56
N ILE A 110 -2.09 3.28 5.90
CA ILE A 110 -2.12 4.71 6.19
C ILE A 110 -1.51 4.99 7.56
N PHE A 111 -1.80 4.13 8.53
CA PHE A 111 -1.25 4.21 9.88
C PHE A 111 -0.55 2.90 10.25
N SER A 112 0.59 2.99 10.90
CA SER A 112 1.27 1.82 11.47
C SER A 112 0.39 1.07 12.49
N VAL A 113 -0.36 1.83 13.31
CA VAL A 113 -1.39 1.34 14.24
C VAL A 113 -2.59 2.28 14.13
N PRO A 114 -3.66 1.90 13.44
CA PRO A 114 -4.87 2.70 13.31
C PRO A 114 -5.57 2.93 14.65
N SER A 115 -6.19 4.10 14.79
CA SER A 115 -7.08 4.44 15.91
C SER A 115 -8.17 5.40 15.44
N SER A 116 -9.28 5.49 16.16
CA SER A 116 -10.37 6.42 15.83
C SER A 116 -9.88 7.86 15.74
N SER A 117 -9.04 8.30 16.70
CA SER A 117 -8.50 9.66 16.73
C SER A 117 -7.61 9.99 15.54
N LYS A 118 -6.86 9.01 15.00
CA LYS A 118 -6.04 9.22 13.79
C LYS A 118 -6.91 9.34 12.54
N TRP A 119 -7.94 8.51 12.43
CA TRP A 119 -8.90 8.63 11.34
C TRP A 119 -9.67 9.95 11.39
N GLU A 120 -10.15 10.37 12.55
CA GLU A 120 -10.79 11.67 12.76
C GLU A 120 -9.87 12.81 12.33
N ARG A 121 -8.63 12.83 12.84
CA ARG A 121 -7.61 13.82 12.45
C ARG A 121 -7.39 13.85 10.94
N LEU A 122 -7.29 12.68 10.27
CA LEU A 122 -7.07 12.62 8.82
C LEU A 122 -8.19 13.31 8.05
N PHE A 123 -9.45 13.00 8.40
CA PHE A 123 -10.62 13.54 7.73
C PHE A 123 -10.93 15.01 8.07
N GLU A 124 -10.54 15.46 9.26
CA GLU A 124 -10.64 16.88 9.65
C GLU A 124 -9.57 17.72 8.94
N GLN A 125 -8.36 17.18 8.80
CA GLN A 125 -7.22 17.91 8.27
C GLN A 125 -7.24 18.04 6.75
N PHE A 126 -7.79 17.04 6.02
CA PHE A 126 -7.65 16.94 4.57
C PHE A 126 -8.97 16.83 3.79
N ASP A 127 -10.06 17.36 4.27
CA ASP A 127 -11.38 17.29 3.60
C ASP A 127 -11.83 15.86 3.26
N SER A 128 -12.69 15.31 4.07
CA SER A 128 -13.18 13.93 3.95
C SER A 128 -13.82 13.60 2.59
N ALA A 129 -14.38 14.59 1.90
CA ALA A 129 -15.00 14.40 0.58
C ALA A 129 -13.99 14.09 -0.53
N LYS A 130 -12.71 14.39 -0.30
CA LYS A 130 -11.63 14.16 -1.27
C LYS A 130 -10.83 12.88 -0.98
N ILE A 131 -11.05 12.20 0.16
CA ILE A 131 -10.24 11.07 0.58
C ILE A 131 -10.89 9.75 0.18
N TYR A 132 -10.11 8.92 -0.51
CA TYR A 132 -10.47 7.56 -0.91
C TYR A 132 -9.41 6.59 -0.44
N ILE A 133 -9.83 5.42 0.03
CA ILE A 133 -8.94 4.46 0.69
C ILE A 133 -9.14 3.07 0.09
N SER A 134 -8.09 2.50 -0.45
CA SER A 134 -7.93 1.06 -0.59
C SER A 134 -7.27 0.55 0.68
N PRO A 135 -7.88 -0.35 1.45
CA PRO A 135 -7.29 -0.75 2.73
C PRO A 135 -6.02 -1.57 2.57
N GLY A 136 -5.06 -1.36 3.47
CA GLY A 136 -3.87 -2.18 3.64
C GLY A 136 -3.99 -3.18 4.79
N ASN A 137 -2.97 -4.01 4.96
CA ASN A 137 -2.97 -5.01 6.02
C ASN A 137 -2.92 -4.40 7.43
N HIS A 138 -2.27 -3.26 7.61
CA HIS A 138 -2.32 -2.52 8.89
C HIS A 138 -3.71 -1.98 9.19
N ASP A 139 -4.45 -1.59 8.15
CA ASP A 139 -5.76 -0.97 8.29
C ASP A 139 -6.86 -1.97 8.71
N ILE A 140 -6.86 -3.20 8.16
CA ILE A 140 -7.98 -4.14 8.34
C ILE A 140 -7.62 -5.60 8.68
N LEU A 141 -6.34 -5.99 8.71
CA LEU A 141 -5.99 -7.39 8.99
C LEU A 141 -6.15 -7.75 10.48
N ARG A 142 -5.81 -6.81 11.38
CA ARG A 142 -5.99 -7.02 12.82
C ARG A 142 -7.43 -6.71 13.22
N PRO A 143 -8.05 -7.50 14.14
CA PRO A 143 -9.43 -7.27 14.58
C PRO A 143 -9.70 -5.84 15.05
N ASP A 144 -8.82 -5.30 15.90
CA ASP A 144 -8.95 -3.94 16.46
C ASP A 144 -8.89 -2.87 15.35
N SER A 145 -7.91 -2.98 14.45
CA SER A 145 -7.78 -2.07 13.31
C SER A 145 -9.00 -2.14 12.40
N LYS A 146 -9.46 -3.36 12.11
CA LYS A 146 -10.65 -3.60 11.28
C LYS A 146 -11.91 -3.00 11.90
N GLU A 147 -12.08 -3.15 13.20
CA GLU A 147 -13.24 -2.57 13.90
C GLU A 147 -13.25 -1.05 13.77
N VAL A 148 -12.10 -0.40 14.02
CA VAL A 148 -11.95 1.06 13.89
C VAL A 148 -12.21 1.52 12.46
N PHE A 149 -11.68 0.80 11.46
CA PHE A 149 -11.90 1.07 10.05
C PHE A 149 -13.38 0.96 9.68
N LEU A 150 -14.05 -0.13 10.08
CA LEU A 150 -15.44 -0.38 9.74
C LEU A 150 -16.42 0.57 10.44
N LYS A 151 -16.11 1.07 11.63
CA LYS A 151 -16.94 2.05 12.36
C LYS A 151 -16.82 3.48 11.82
N ASN A 152 -15.77 3.80 11.07
CA ASN A 152 -15.58 5.14 10.55
C ASN A 152 -16.58 5.45 9.43
N GLN A 153 -17.34 6.54 9.60
CA GLN A 153 -18.43 6.93 8.68
C GLN A 153 -17.94 7.54 7.36
N PHE A 154 -16.71 8.07 7.32
CA PHE A 154 -16.15 8.71 6.14
C PHE A 154 -15.50 7.73 5.19
N ILE A 155 -15.21 6.49 5.62
CA ILE A 155 -14.60 5.48 4.78
C ILE A 155 -15.68 4.74 3.97
N ARG A 156 -15.54 4.76 2.65
CA ARG A 156 -16.36 3.93 1.76
C ARG A 156 -15.92 2.46 1.87
N LYS A 157 -16.89 1.55 2.07
CA LYS A 157 -16.62 0.14 2.45
C LYS A 157 -17.10 -0.89 1.41
N ASN A 158 -17.83 -0.44 0.41
CA ASN A 158 -18.36 -1.32 -0.65
C ASN A 158 -17.34 -1.40 -1.78
N PHE A 159 -16.35 -2.27 -1.65
CA PHE A 159 -15.33 -2.53 -2.68
C PHE A 159 -15.77 -3.61 -3.66
N PRO A 160 -15.32 -3.56 -4.92
CA PRO A 160 -14.65 -2.41 -5.53
C PRO A 160 -15.62 -1.27 -5.84
N PHE A 161 -15.10 -0.06 -6.00
CA PHE A 161 -15.91 1.07 -6.46
C PHE A 161 -15.12 1.98 -7.41
N GLU A 162 -15.84 2.67 -8.27
CA GLU A 162 -15.29 3.61 -9.22
C GLU A 162 -15.37 5.05 -8.70
N LEU A 163 -14.31 5.82 -8.92
CA LEU A 163 -14.32 7.26 -8.76
C LEU A 163 -14.78 7.93 -10.04
N PRO A 164 -15.51 9.05 -9.94
CA PRO A 164 -15.86 9.85 -11.12
C PRO A 164 -14.60 10.21 -11.91
N SER A 165 -14.56 9.82 -13.14
CA SER A 165 -13.50 10.11 -14.08
C SER A 165 -14.10 10.54 -15.44
N ASN A 166 -13.31 10.68 -16.47
CA ASN A 166 -13.83 11.01 -17.79
C ASN A 166 -14.24 9.72 -18.55
N ASP A 167 -14.99 9.87 -19.64
CA ASP A 167 -15.55 8.75 -20.42
C ASP A 167 -14.51 7.73 -20.93
N ASN A 168 -13.24 8.09 -20.99
CA ASN A 168 -12.18 7.22 -21.49
C ASN A 168 -11.29 6.63 -20.39
N LEU A 169 -11.44 7.09 -19.15
CA LEU A 169 -10.65 6.66 -17.99
C LEU A 169 -11.56 6.28 -16.83
N SER A 170 -11.38 5.11 -16.27
CA SER A 170 -11.99 4.66 -15.03
C SER A 170 -10.92 4.50 -13.96
N LEU A 171 -11.18 5.02 -12.76
CA LEU A 171 -10.32 4.85 -11.58
C LEU A 171 -11.07 4.02 -10.54
N VAL A 172 -10.63 2.80 -10.34
CA VAL A 172 -11.23 1.81 -9.45
C VAL A 172 -10.44 1.69 -8.17
N ILE A 173 -11.11 1.71 -7.03
CA ILE A 173 -10.52 1.42 -5.72
C ILE A 173 -10.92 0.01 -5.31
N ASP A 174 -9.92 -0.82 -4.98
CA ASP A 174 -10.10 -2.25 -4.65
C ASP A 174 -9.63 -2.57 -3.23
N ASP A 175 -10.30 -3.52 -2.58
CA ASP A 175 -9.84 -4.14 -1.33
C ASP A 175 -9.08 -5.45 -1.62
N SER A 176 -7.77 -5.34 -1.71
CA SER A 176 -6.90 -6.48 -1.97
C SER A 176 -6.66 -7.36 -0.74
N ILE A 177 -6.98 -6.90 0.47
CA ILE A 177 -6.77 -7.67 1.70
C ILE A 177 -7.87 -8.72 1.85
N THR A 178 -9.14 -8.32 1.70
CA THR A 178 -10.27 -9.25 1.82
C THR A 178 -10.27 -10.30 0.69
N SER A 179 -9.76 -9.96 -0.49
CA SER A 179 -9.61 -10.88 -1.62
C SER A 179 -8.37 -11.79 -1.53
N ASN A 180 -7.67 -11.81 -0.40
CA ASN A 180 -6.44 -12.58 -0.19
C ASN A 180 -5.38 -12.30 -1.29
N TRP A 181 -5.18 -11.01 -1.58
CA TRP A 181 -4.20 -10.45 -2.54
C TRP A 181 -4.52 -10.68 -4.02
N ARG A 182 -5.49 -11.52 -4.32
CA ARG A 182 -5.94 -11.74 -5.70
C ARG A 182 -6.70 -10.53 -6.24
N ALA A 183 -6.83 -10.44 -7.55
CA ALA A 183 -7.97 -9.75 -8.12
C ALA A 183 -9.16 -10.69 -7.90
N GLY A 184 -9.97 -10.39 -6.89
CA GLY A 184 -11.12 -11.24 -6.55
C GLY A 184 -12.16 -11.27 -7.67
N LYS A 185 -13.07 -12.27 -7.63
CA LYS A 185 -14.15 -12.39 -8.62
C LYS A 185 -15.03 -11.14 -8.69
N ASP A 186 -15.19 -10.45 -7.57
CA ASP A 186 -15.98 -9.22 -7.50
C ASP A 186 -15.30 -8.09 -8.28
N LEU A 187 -13.97 -7.95 -8.18
CA LEU A 187 -13.20 -6.98 -8.97
C LEU A 187 -13.25 -7.32 -10.45
N GLU A 188 -13.07 -8.60 -10.84
CA GLU A 188 -13.16 -9.02 -12.23
C GLU A 188 -14.56 -8.77 -12.82
N ALA A 189 -15.63 -9.06 -12.07
CA ALA A 189 -16.99 -8.79 -12.48
C ALA A 189 -17.27 -7.29 -12.61
N PHE A 190 -16.79 -6.51 -11.66
CA PHE A 190 -16.91 -5.05 -11.67
C PHE A 190 -16.20 -4.44 -12.89
N ILE A 191 -14.96 -4.83 -13.14
CA ILE A 191 -14.17 -4.34 -14.29
C ILE A 191 -14.84 -4.68 -15.62
N LYS A 192 -15.47 -5.86 -15.74
CA LYS A 192 -16.21 -6.25 -16.96
C LYS A 192 -17.42 -5.36 -17.24
N SER A 193 -17.96 -4.65 -16.26
CA SER A 193 -19.05 -3.67 -16.43
C SER A 193 -18.57 -2.29 -16.88
N ILE A 194 -17.26 -2.03 -16.82
CA ILE A 194 -16.66 -0.74 -17.18
C ILE A 194 -16.47 -0.65 -18.70
N THR A 195 -16.93 0.45 -19.28
CA THR A 195 -16.84 0.70 -20.73
C THR A 195 -15.61 1.51 -21.12
N ALA A 196 -14.95 2.18 -20.18
CA ALA A 196 -13.75 2.97 -20.43
C ALA A 196 -12.61 2.11 -21.02
N ASN A 197 -11.83 2.71 -21.94
CA ASN A 197 -10.71 2.02 -22.58
C ASN A 197 -9.47 1.95 -21.69
N ASN A 198 -9.33 2.86 -20.73
CA ASN A 198 -8.22 2.88 -19.79
C ASN A 198 -8.77 2.70 -18.37
N ILE A 199 -8.26 1.72 -17.65
CA ILE A 199 -8.69 1.41 -16.29
C ILE A 199 -7.48 1.48 -15.36
N ILE A 200 -7.55 2.34 -14.35
CA ILE A 200 -6.60 2.39 -13.25
C ILE A 200 -7.21 1.67 -12.06
N VAL A 201 -6.50 0.70 -11.50
CA VAL A 201 -6.91 0.00 -10.28
C VAL A 201 -5.94 0.34 -9.16
N ALA A 202 -6.42 1.10 -8.18
CA ALA A 202 -5.67 1.45 -6.98
C ALA A 202 -5.96 0.42 -5.88
N ARG A 203 -4.91 -0.24 -5.38
CA ARG A 203 -5.00 -1.30 -4.38
C ARG A 203 -3.75 -1.37 -3.52
N HIS A 204 -3.77 -2.11 -2.43
CA HIS A 204 -2.59 -2.24 -1.57
C HIS A 204 -1.62 -3.30 -2.09
N ASN A 205 -2.05 -4.55 -2.19
CA ASN A 205 -1.16 -5.66 -2.51
C ASN A 205 -1.00 -5.93 -4.02
N MET A 206 0.13 -6.57 -4.36
CA MET A 206 0.45 -6.98 -5.71
C MET A 206 -0.49 -8.10 -6.18
N PRO A 207 -1.08 -7.98 -7.38
CA PRO A 207 -2.03 -8.98 -7.88
C PRO A 207 -1.34 -10.17 -8.57
N ILE A 208 -0.03 -10.12 -8.77
CA ILE A 208 0.76 -11.15 -9.47
C ILE A 208 2.04 -11.50 -8.70
N SER A 209 2.46 -12.77 -8.79
CA SER A 209 3.58 -13.31 -8.03
C SER A 209 4.94 -12.69 -8.41
N GLN A 210 5.12 -12.26 -9.64
CA GLN A 210 6.36 -11.64 -10.10
C GLN A 210 6.70 -10.33 -9.38
N LEU A 211 5.69 -9.61 -8.86
CA LEU A 211 5.87 -8.36 -8.12
C LEU A 211 6.07 -8.57 -6.61
N LEU A 212 5.86 -9.79 -6.10
CA LEU A 212 5.97 -10.08 -4.66
C LEU A 212 7.32 -9.70 -4.02
N PRO A 213 8.47 -9.70 -4.71
CA PRO A 213 9.72 -9.20 -4.15
C PRO A 213 9.67 -7.75 -3.67
N TYR A 214 8.71 -6.98 -4.16
CA TYR A 214 8.45 -5.60 -3.72
C TYR A 214 7.45 -5.52 -2.58
N ALA A 215 6.71 -6.59 -2.31
CA ALA A 215 5.81 -6.68 -1.18
C ALA A 215 6.59 -6.84 0.12
N ASN A 216 6.10 -6.17 1.16
CA ASN A 216 6.80 -6.02 2.41
C ASN A 216 6.93 -7.32 3.23
N SER A 217 5.98 -8.22 3.21
CA SER A 217 5.93 -9.26 4.25
C SER A 217 5.47 -10.64 3.81
N GLN A 218 5.05 -10.81 2.59
CA GLN A 218 4.40 -12.06 2.20
C GLN A 218 4.83 -12.56 0.83
N ALA A 219 6.11 -12.30 0.50
CA ALA A 219 6.76 -12.99 -0.62
C ALA A 219 6.56 -14.49 -0.43
N GLY A 220 5.74 -15.11 -1.28
CA GLY A 220 5.47 -16.55 -1.22
C GLY A 220 4.03 -16.94 -0.92
N ASN A 221 3.05 -16.05 -1.03
CA ASN A 221 1.66 -16.50 -1.05
C ASN A 221 1.43 -17.35 -2.32
N PRO A 222 1.29 -18.69 -2.20
CA PRO A 222 1.17 -19.60 -3.35
C PRO A 222 -0.11 -19.35 -4.14
N ASP A 223 -1.04 -18.60 -3.58
CA ASP A 223 -2.33 -18.31 -4.18
C ASP A 223 -2.30 -17.15 -5.18
N VAL A 224 -1.23 -16.35 -5.21
CA VAL A 224 -1.12 -15.23 -6.15
C VAL A 224 -0.65 -15.72 -7.51
N PRO A 225 -1.42 -15.48 -8.59
CA PRO A 225 -1.15 -16.06 -9.89
C PRO A 225 0.08 -15.45 -10.56
N MET A 226 0.67 -16.23 -11.45
CA MET A 226 1.64 -15.71 -12.43
C MET A 226 0.94 -14.78 -13.43
N VAL A 227 1.67 -13.79 -13.97
CA VAL A 227 1.14 -12.75 -14.86
C VAL A 227 0.33 -13.31 -16.04
N ASN A 228 0.81 -14.39 -16.65
CA ASN A 228 0.11 -15.03 -17.78
C ASN A 228 -1.30 -15.53 -17.43
N ASN A 229 -1.50 -16.00 -16.20
CA ASN A 229 -2.79 -16.48 -15.74
C ASN A 229 -3.69 -15.32 -15.27
N PHE A 230 -3.07 -14.31 -14.67
CA PHE A 230 -3.76 -13.13 -14.21
C PHE A 230 -4.43 -12.36 -15.35
N VAL A 231 -3.68 -12.05 -16.41
CA VAL A 231 -4.20 -11.21 -17.52
C VAL A 231 -5.34 -11.87 -18.31
N LYS A 232 -5.47 -13.20 -18.26
CA LYS A 232 -6.58 -13.93 -18.92
C LYS A 232 -7.96 -13.59 -18.36
N GLY A 233 -8.02 -13.05 -17.15
CA GLY A 233 -9.27 -12.61 -16.52
C GLY A 233 -9.82 -11.29 -17.05
N PHE A 234 -9.01 -10.55 -17.83
CA PHE A 234 -9.29 -9.19 -18.26
C PHE A 234 -9.37 -9.05 -19.79
N SER A 235 -10.03 -7.98 -20.26
CA SER A 235 -10.22 -7.71 -21.69
C SER A 235 -8.90 -7.28 -22.36
N GLU A 236 -8.59 -7.84 -23.52
CA GLU A 236 -7.45 -7.39 -24.34
C GLU A 236 -7.72 -6.06 -25.06
N LYS A 237 -8.97 -5.56 -25.05
CA LYS A 237 -9.37 -4.29 -25.68
C LYS A 237 -9.17 -3.07 -24.78
N GLN A 238 -8.96 -3.29 -23.49
CA GLN A 238 -8.79 -2.23 -22.48
C GLN A 238 -7.34 -2.22 -22.02
N ASN A 239 -6.84 -1.04 -21.62
CA ASN A 239 -5.54 -0.87 -21.00
C ASN A 239 -5.69 -0.80 -19.49
N PHE A 240 -4.87 -1.53 -18.77
CA PHE A 240 -4.92 -1.59 -17.32
C PHE A 240 -3.66 -0.99 -16.70
N THR A 241 -3.83 -0.12 -15.71
CA THR A 241 -2.75 0.32 -14.83
C THR A 241 -3.10 -0.05 -13.40
N TRP A 242 -2.29 -0.93 -12.83
CA TRP A 242 -2.39 -1.37 -11.44
C TRP A 242 -1.45 -0.53 -10.61
N ILE A 243 -1.98 0.16 -9.59
CA ILE A 243 -1.18 0.99 -8.67
C ILE A 243 -1.26 0.34 -7.29
N MET A 244 -0.12 -0.14 -6.81
CA MET A 244 -0.02 -0.88 -5.56
C MET A 244 0.79 -0.11 -4.52
N GLY A 245 0.29 -0.10 -3.27
CA GLY A 245 0.87 0.68 -2.17
C GLY A 245 1.81 -0.09 -1.24
N ASP A 246 1.97 -1.40 -1.41
CA ASP A 246 2.78 -2.25 -0.51
C ASP A 246 4.24 -2.36 -0.97
N GLY A 247 4.87 -1.26 -1.35
CA GLY A 247 6.26 -1.25 -1.78
C GLY A 247 6.96 0.07 -1.49
N GLY A 248 8.28 0.12 -1.66
CA GLY A 248 9.07 1.34 -1.52
C GLY A 248 9.33 1.84 -0.09
N ALA A 249 8.68 1.26 0.92
CA ALA A 249 8.79 1.69 2.32
C ALA A 249 10.11 1.31 3.02
N PHE A 250 11.00 0.62 2.34
CA PHE A 250 12.28 0.15 2.89
C PHE A 250 13.47 0.75 2.15
N GLU A 251 14.55 1.01 2.87
CA GLU A 251 15.73 1.72 2.39
C GLU A 251 16.30 1.16 1.08
N LYS A 252 16.35 -0.17 0.96
CA LYS A 252 16.92 -0.85 -0.21
C LYS A 252 15.93 -1.09 -1.35
N LEU A 253 14.66 -0.74 -1.18
CA LEU A 253 13.67 -0.88 -2.25
C LEU A 253 13.53 0.42 -3.04
N PRO A 254 13.30 0.34 -4.35
CA PRO A 254 12.94 1.52 -5.14
C PRO A 254 11.68 2.19 -4.60
N ARG A 255 11.66 3.53 -4.60
CA ARG A 255 10.51 4.32 -4.13
C ARG A 255 9.29 4.13 -5.03
N ILE A 256 9.56 3.96 -6.32
CA ILE A 256 8.55 3.67 -7.31
C ILE A 256 9.15 2.73 -8.37
N THR A 257 8.36 1.78 -8.83
CA THR A 257 8.74 0.91 -9.94
C THR A 257 7.60 0.78 -10.93
N CYS A 258 7.94 0.55 -12.19
CA CYS A 258 6.98 0.31 -13.26
C CYS A 258 7.37 -0.93 -14.05
N HIS A 259 6.41 -1.84 -14.19
CA HIS A 259 6.53 -3.04 -15.02
C HIS A 259 5.33 -3.15 -15.96
N SER A 260 5.51 -3.80 -17.09
CA SER A 260 4.43 -4.01 -18.06
C SER A 260 4.42 -5.43 -18.61
N PHE A 261 3.22 -5.88 -18.97
CA PHE A 261 3.00 -7.13 -19.67
C PHE A 261 1.72 -6.99 -20.51
N LYS A 262 1.86 -7.12 -21.84
CA LYS A 262 0.77 -6.86 -22.80
C LYS A 262 0.14 -5.47 -22.56
N ASN A 263 -1.19 -5.43 -22.37
CA ASN A 263 -1.98 -4.23 -22.09
C ASN A 263 -2.07 -3.89 -20.58
N HIS A 264 -1.27 -4.55 -19.75
CA HIS A 264 -1.22 -4.31 -18.31
C HIS A 264 0.08 -3.60 -17.92
N ARG A 265 -0.04 -2.59 -17.07
CA ARG A 265 1.03 -1.83 -16.44
C ARG A 265 0.89 -1.96 -14.93
N PHE A 266 2.00 -2.20 -14.24
CA PHE A 266 2.05 -2.42 -12.80
C PHE A 266 2.99 -1.38 -12.19
N ILE A 267 2.44 -0.51 -11.35
CA ILE A 267 3.18 0.53 -10.64
C ILE A 267 3.16 0.19 -9.16
N VAL A 268 4.34 0.03 -8.57
CA VAL A 268 4.51 -0.20 -7.13
C VAL A 268 5.07 1.06 -6.51
N ASN A 269 4.41 1.54 -5.46
CA ASN A 269 4.76 2.77 -4.76
C ASN A 269 4.68 2.55 -3.25
N GLY A 270 5.43 3.32 -2.48
CA GLY A 270 5.36 3.34 -1.02
C GLY A 270 6.30 4.37 -0.41
N ILE A 271 5.84 5.02 0.64
CA ILE A 271 6.59 6.02 1.39
C ILE A 271 7.44 5.34 2.46
N GLY A 272 8.69 5.74 2.60
CA GLY A 272 9.62 5.18 3.58
C GLY A 272 10.34 6.22 4.44
N GLU A 273 10.01 7.49 4.29
CA GLU A 273 10.73 8.62 4.90
C GLU A 273 12.21 8.66 4.51
N PHE A 274 12.47 8.40 3.23
CA PHE A 274 13.79 8.44 2.62
C PHE A 274 13.87 9.54 1.56
N GLU A 275 15.07 9.91 1.20
CA GLU A 275 15.31 10.75 0.04
C GLU A 275 14.74 10.10 -1.22
N GLY A 276 14.02 10.91 -2.01
CA GLY A 276 13.35 10.43 -3.23
C GLY A 276 12.02 9.72 -2.99
N ASP A 277 11.44 9.81 -1.79
CA ASP A 277 10.04 9.38 -1.60
C ASP A 277 9.14 10.01 -2.64
N THR A 278 8.33 9.18 -3.27
CA THR A 278 7.60 9.55 -4.50
C THR A 278 6.12 9.26 -4.34
N VAL A 279 5.28 10.19 -4.74
CA VAL A 279 3.83 10.02 -4.89
C VAL A 279 3.46 9.91 -6.37
N ILE A 280 2.31 9.33 -6.66
CA ILE A 280 1.78 9.24 -8.02
C ILE A 280 0.77 10.35 -8.21
N ILE A 281 0.92 11.10 -9.30
CA ILE A 281 0.02 12.18 -9.71
C ILE A 281 -0.81 11.70 -10.90
N LEU A 282 -2.12 11.85 -10.82
CA LEU A 282 -3.05 11.64 -11.92
C LEU A 282 -3.62 12.99 -12.33
N HIS A 283 -3.32 13.41 -13.56
CA HIS A 283 -3.78 14.67 -14.15
C HIS A 283 -4.08 14.48 -15.62
N ASP A 284 -5.25 14.94 -16.06
CA ASP A 284 -5.73 14.84 -17.46
C ASP A 284 -5.62 13.42 -18.04
N GLY A 285 -5.92 12.41 -17.23
CA GLY A 285 -5.87 11.00 -17.62
C GLY A 285 -4.46 10.42 -17.76
N LYS A 286 -3.42 11.17 -17.42
CA LYS A 286 -2.01 10.74 -17.42
C LYS A 286 -1.50 10.50 -16.01
N ILE A 287 -0.54 9.62 -15.92
CA ILE A 287 0.11 9.21 -14.66
C ILE A 287 1.54 9.73 -14.65
N PHE A 288 1.88 10.48 -13.61
CA PHE A 288 3.22 11.02 -13.36
C PHE A 288 3.72 10.57 -12.00
N SER A 289 5.03 10.63 -11.80
CA SER A 289 5.68 10.53 -10.49
C SER A 289 6.08 11.92 -10.01
N HIS A 290 6.04 12.17 -8.69
CA HIS A 290 6.48 13.42 -8.08
C HIS A 290 7.21 13.12 -6.78
N ILE A 291 8.43 13.65 -6.63
CA ILE A 291 9.25 13.50 -5.42
C ILE A 291 8.77 14.50 -4.36
N ILE A 292 8.62 14.04 -3.09
CA ILE A 292 8.09 14.83 -1.98
C ILE A 292 9.06 15.03 -0.81
#